data_99e65f324a0c63f15962a7cb63a3adc4
#
_entry.id   99e65f324a0c63f15962a7cb63a3adc4
#
_cell.length_a   1.000
_cell.length_b   1.000
_cell.length_c   1.000
_cell.angle_alpha   90.00
_cell.angle_beta   90.00
_cell.angle_gamma   90.00
#
_symmetry.space_group_name_H-M   'P 1'
#
loop_
_entity.id
_entity.type
_entity.pdbx_description
1 polymer ?
#
loop_
_entity_poly.entity_id
_entity_poly.type
_entity_poly.pdbx_seq_one_letter_code
_entity_poly.pdbx_strand_id
1 'polypeptide(L)' 'MTLRDRYKKLKKKYPNSVVLIKSGSFYNTYEDDAILIHELLGYRLVNKRVGFPIYNLYKINVIQNYVLVDNYALIEVCS' A
#
# COMPACT_ATOMS: atom_id res chain seq x y z
N MET A 1 12.26 8.65 -10.06
CA MET A 1 11.61 8.41 -8.74
C MET A 1 11.13 6.96 -8.69
N THR A 2 11.50 6.24 -7.64
CA THR A 2 11.06 4.87 -7.44
C THR A 2 9.68 4.84 -6.79
N LEU A 3 9.02 3.67 -6.81
CA LEU A 3 7.76 3.50 -6.08
C LEU A 3 7.95 3.74 -4.57
N ARG A 4 9.10 3.32 -4.03
CA ARG A 4 9.41 3.54 -2.61
C ARG A 4 9.52 5.03 -2.28
N ASP A 5 10.15 5.81 -3.16
CA ASP A 5 10.25 7.27 -2.96
C ASP A 5 8.87 7.91 -3.00
N ARG A 6 8.03 7.45 -3.92
CA ARG A 6 6.67 7.94 -4.01
C ARG A 6 5.85 7.56 -2.77
N TYR A 7 6.03 6.33 -2.29
CA TYR A 7 5.41 5.89 -1.05
C TYR A 7 5.78 6.82 0.12
N LYS A 8 7.06 7.16 0.23
CA LYS A 8 7.52 8.03 1.32
C LYS A 8 6.89 9.41 1.27
N LYS A 9 6.74 9.97 0.07
CA LYS A 9 6.06 11.27 -0.11
C LYS A 9 4.57 11.17 0.29
N LEU A 10 3.90 10.12 -0.17
CA LEU A 10 2.49 9.91 0.16
C LEU A 10 2.30 9.67 1.65
N LYS A 11 3.22 8.97 2.28
CA LYS A 11 3.14 8.69 3.72
C LYS A 11 3.24 9.98 4.55
N LYS A 12 4.00 10.95 4.08
CA LYS A 12 4.06 12.27 4.74
C LYS A 12 2.72 12.99 4.69
N LYS A 13 1.98 12.80 3.59
CA LYS A 13 0.66 13.42 3.40
C LYS A 13 -0.43 12.65 4.17
N TYR A 14 -0.30 11.33 4.25
CA TYR A 14 -1.27 10.46 4.90
C TYR A 14 -0.59 9.60 5.97
N PRO A 15 -0.07 10.20 7.04
CA PRO A 15 0.77 9.48 8.01
C PRO A 15 0.02 8.41 8.82
N ASN A 16 -1.29 8.54 8.93
CA ASN A 16 -2.11 7.61 9.71
C ASN A 16 -2.84 6.58 8.86
N SER A 17 -2.53 6.51 7.57
CA SER A 17 -3.17 5.58 6.64
C SER A 17 -2.13 4.64 6.04
N VAL A 18 -2.57 3.42 5.74
CA VAL A 18 -1.75 2.48 4.96
C VAL A 18 -1.78 2.96 3.51
N VAL A 19 -0.61 3.20 2.92
CA VAL A 19 -0.50 3.70 1.55
C VAL A 19 -0.22 2.53 0.62
N LEU A 20 -1.11 2.33 -0.35
CA LEU A 20 -1.00 1.26 -1.35
C LEU A 20 -0.91 1.90 -2.74
N ILE A 21 0.13 1.54 -3.49
CA ILE A 21 0.38 2.10 -4.81
C ILE A 21 0.21 1.03 -5.87
N LYS A 22 -0.72 1.23 -6.78
CA LYS A 22 -0.93 0.33 -7.90
C LYS A 22 0.17 0.53 -8.94
N SER A 23 0.78 -0.56 -9.34
CA SER A 23 1.75 -0.59 -10.42
C SER A 23 1.51 -1.86 -11.23
N GLY A 24 1.10 -1.72 -12.49
CA GLY A 24 0.71 -2.85 -13.30
C GLY A 24 -0.46 -3.59 -12.68
N SER A 25 -0.32 -4.89 -12.45
CA SER A 25 -1.36 -5.75 -11.88
C SER A 25 -1.24 -5.92 -10.37
N PHE A 26 -0.41 -5.12 -9.72
CA PHE A 26 -0.14 -5.27 -8.29
C PHE A 26 -0.32 -3.97 -7.54
N TYR A 27 -0.79 -4.09 -6.29
CA TYR A 27 -0.65 -3.03 -5.30
C TYR A 27 0.62 -3.27 -4.50
N ASN A 28 1.36 -2.20 -4.22
CA ASN A 28 2.64 -2.27 -3.51
C ASN A 28 2.60 -1.36 -2.29
N THR A 29 3.22 -1.81 -1.22
CA THR A 29 3.40 -0.99 -0.02
C THR A 29 4.79 -1.25 0.55
N TYR A 30 5.25 -0.35 1.40
CA TYR A 30 6.64 -0.33 1.84
C TYR A 30 6.74 -0.06 3.33
N GLU A 31 7.92 -0.32 3.88
CA GLU A 31 8.30 0.02 5.26
C GLU A 31 7.30 -0.55 6.29
N ASP A 32 6.85 0.26 7.24
CA ASP A 32 5.96 -0.21 8.30
C ASP A 32 4.61 -0.69 7.77
N ASP A 33 4.11 -0.09 6.70
CA ASP A 33 2.86 -0.53 6.08
C ASP A 33 3.02 -1.92 5.46
N ALA A 34 4.18 -2.21 4.88
CA ALA A 34 4.46 -3.53 4.32
C ALA A 34 4.51 -4.59 5.43
N ILE A 35 5.11 -4.25 6.56
CA ILE A 35 5.16 -5.15 7.71
C ILE A 35 3.74 -5.43 8.20
N LEU A 36 2.92 -4.39 8.29
CA LEU A 36 1.52 -4.54 8.71
C LEU A 36 0.73 -5.44 7.76
N ILE A 37 0.84 -5.23 6.47
CA ILE A 37 0.15 -6.05 5.47
C ILE A 37 0.64 -7.50 5.54
N HIS A 38 1.93 -7.71 5.70
CA HIS A 38 2.49 -9.04 5.88
C HIS A 38 1.88 -9.74 7.10
N GLU A 39 1.79 -9.05 8.22
CA GLU A 39 1.26 -9.64 9.45
C GLU A 39 -0.24 -9.91 9.36
N LEU A 40 -1.01 -9.00 8.78
CA LEU A 40 -2.47 -9.12 8.71
C LEU A 40 -2.94 -10.08 7.62
N LEU A 41 -2.30 -10.05 6.46
CA LEU A 41 -2.79 -10.77 5.27
C LEU A 41 -1.90 -11.93 4.84
N GLY A 42 -0.72 -12.09 5.44
CA GLY A 42 0.14 -13.22 5.18
C GLY A 42 0.94 -13.15 3.89
N TYR A 43 0.97 -12.00 3.22
CA TYR A 43 1.76 -11.84 2.01
C TYR A 43 3.25 -11.79 2.34
N ARG A 44 4.06 -12.20 1.38
CA ARG A 44 5.51 -12.26 1.55
C ARG A 44 6.12 -10.87 1.72
N LEU A 45 6.95 -10.72 2.73
CA LEU A 45 7.69 -9.48 3.00
C LEU A 45 9.12 -9.64 2.52
N VAL A 46 9.56 -8.80 1.58
CA VAL A 46 10.93 -8.81 1.05
C VAL A 46 11.45 -7.39 1.01
N ASN A 47 12.57 -7.12 1.69
CA ASN A 47 13.18 -5.79 1.75
C ASN A 47 12.17 -4.70 2.17
N LYS A 48 11.37 -5.01 3.18
CA LYS A 48 10.32 -4.10 3.67
C LYS A 48 9.37 -3.67 2.55
N ARG A 49 9.03 -4.60 1.68
CA ARG A 49 8.07 -4.40 0.60
C ARG A 49 7.13 -5.59 0.52
N VAL A 50 5.86 -5.30 0.30
CA VAL A 50 4.84 -6.30 -0.01
C VAL A 50 4.14 -5.87 -1.29
N GLY A 51 3.97 -6.83 -2.22
CA GLY A 51 3.15 -6.63 -3.40
C GLY A 51 2.09 -7.72 -3.45
N PHE A 52 0.86 -7.38 -3.82
CA PHE A 52 -0.20 -8.36 -3.99
C PHE A 52 -1.03 -8.03 -5.21
N PRO A 53 -1.65 -9.05 -5.84
CA PRO A 53 -2.45 -8.81 -7.06
C PRO A 53 -3.65 -7.91 -6.78
N ILE A 54 -4.02 -7.07 -7.75
CA ILE A 54 -5.15 -6.15 -7.59
C ILE A 54 -6.46 -6.87 -7.31
N TYR A 55 -6.62 -8.10 -7.82
CA TYR A 55 -7.85 -8.86 -7.57
C TYR A 55 -7.98 -9.34 -6.11
N ASN A 56 -6.92 -9.22 -5.31
CA ASN A 56 -6.96 -9.50 -3.87
C ASN A 56 -7.19 -8.24 -3.04
N LEU A 57 -7.47 -7.11 -3.66
CA LEU A 57 -7.65 -5.84 -2.95
C LEU A 57 -8.77 -5.91 -1.90
N TYR A 58 -9.80 -6.74 -2.13
CA TYR A 58 -10.88 -6.90 -1.18
C TYR A 58 -10.41 -7.32 0.22
N LYS A 59 -9.23 -7.94 0.31
CA LYS A 59 -8.69 -8.40 1.60
C LYS A 59 -8.27 -7.27 2.53
N ILE A 60 -8.14 -6.05 2.01
CA ILE A 60 -7.76 -4.90 2.84
C ILE A 60 -8.92 -4.35 3.67
N ASN A 61 -10.11 -4.93 3.58
CA ASN A 61 -11.27 -4.49 4.34
C ASN A 61 -11.07 -4.59 5.86
N VAL A 62 -10.04 -5.33 6.31
CA VAL A 62 -9.67 -5.39 7.73
C VAL A 62 -8.88 -4.16 8.17
N ILE A 63 -8.45 -3.32 7.25
CA ILE A 63 -7.69 -2.10 7.53
C ILE A 63 -8.66 -0.92 7.55
N GLN A 64 -8.64 -0.14 8.62
CA GLN A 64 -9.57 0.97 8.78
C GLN A 64 -9.20 2.19 7.97
N ASN A 65 -7.91 2.50 7.89
CA ASN A 65 -7.43 3.71 7.21
C ASN A 65 -6.45 3.32 6.12
N TYR A 66 -6.80 3.56 4.85
CA TYR A 66 -5.91 3.28 3.74
C TYR A 66 -6.10 4.30 2.62
N VAL A 67 -5.07 4.42 1.79
CA VAL A 67 -5.06 5.28 0.61
C VAL A 67 -4.65 4.43 -0.58
N LEU A 68 -5.45 4.44 -1.63
CA LEU A 68 -5.15 3.76 -2.89
C LEU A 68 -4.74 4.79 -3.93
N VAL A 69 -3.59 4.57 -4.55
CA VAL A 69 -3.05 5.47 -5.55
C VAL A 69 -2.70 4.69 -6.81
N ASP A 70 -3.11 5.19 -7.97
CA ASP A 70 -2.77 4.62 -9.27
C ASP A 70 -1.96 5.64 -10.05
N ASN A 71 -0.72 5.29 -10.40
CA ASN A 71 0.23 6.19 -11.02
C ASN A 71 0.41 7.44 -10.14
N TYR A 72 0.00 8.60 -10.56
CA TYR A 72 0.06 9.82 -9.75
C TYR A 72 -1.33 10.30 -9.34
N ALA A 73 -2.36 9.49 -9.61
CA ALA A 73 -3.74 9.83 -9.29
C ALA A 73 -4.19 9.13 -8.02
N LEU A 74 -4.94 9.84 -7.18
CA LEU A 74 -5.57 9.26 -6.02
C LEU A 74 -6.80 8.47 -6.48
N ILE A 75 -6.89 7.19 -6.08
CA ILE A 75 -8.04 6.36 -6.39
C ILE A 75 -9.06 6.46 -5.26
N GLU A 76 -8.62 6.24 -4.02
CA GLU A 76 -9.54 6.17 -2.90
C GLU A 76 -8.80 6.48 -1.60
N VAL A 77 -9.48 7.18 -0.70
CA VAL A 77 -9.04 7.38 0.69
C VAL A 77 -10.14 6.87 1.59
N CYS A 78 -9.79 5.92 2.47
CA CYS A 78 -10.71 5.40 3.47
C CYS A 78 -10.14 5.71 4.86
N SER A 79 -10.92 6.36 5.67
CA SER A 79 -10.49 6.71 7.02
C SER A 79 -11.66 6.70 7.99
#